data_8e4d7c11da384bba952fac8e7dd563bf
#
_entry.id   8e4d7c11da384bba952fac8e7dd563bf
#
_cell.length_a   1.000
_cell.length_b   1.000
_cell.length_c   1.000
_cell.angle_alpha   90.00
_cell.angle_beta   90.00
_cell.angle_gamma   90.00
#
_symmetry.space_group_name_H-M   'P 1'
#
loop_
_entity.id
_entity.type
_entity.pdbx_description
1 polymer ?
#
loop_
_entity_poly.entity_id
_entity_poly.type
_entity_poly.pdbx_seq_one_letter_code
_entity_poly.pdbx_strand_id
1 'polypeptide(L)'
;MTLTFLDGNEGIARGAMAAGCSFFAGYPITPATSIYQQMLQLLPPTGGVCMQGEDEIASIGFCLGASMAGVKAMTATSGPGISLYSEQISFAIGGEIPLVIVDVQRLGPSTGSATKGADGDIQFLRWGNSGGLPVIVLAPVDAKDCYLLTMHAFNLAEQYRCPVFIASNKEIATTRESVDLDGCLPPEVVRRNPAPKDHSGHPFEPLEGELIPPFFPMGGHRLSRQTSSTHGPEGYITTDPAIIETGILRLKEKLHSGVDDFTFFDLDVQTEDKILLVVYGVTARAARTAVVDLREMGCKISLLILKSLYPVPEKLIRSAIKDKSQVVVIEMNHGQYVREIERLAVGVPVRFFGQMNGELISPESIVKEVTA
;
A
#
# COMPACT_ATOMS: atom_id res chain seq x y z
N MET A 1 0.71 -30.23 2.46
CA MET A 1 0.13 -28.98 1.91
C MET A 1 -1.30 -28.87 2.41
N THR A 2 -1.57 -27.93 3.29
CA THR A 2 -2.94 -27.67 3.75
C THR A 2 -3.44 -26.43 3.02
N LEU A 3 -4.29 -26.62 2.00
CA LEU A 3 -4.91 -25.52 1.29
C LEU A 3 -5.98 -24.86 2.16
N THR A 4 -5.89 -23.56 2.32
CA THR A 4 -6.92 -22.75 2.99
C THR A 4 -7.76 -22.05 1.92
N PHE A 5 -9.10 -22.18 2.01
CA PHE A 5 -10.01 -21.51 1.10
C PHE A 5 -10.45 -20.18 1.70
N LEU A 6 -9.94 -19.09 1.17
CA LEU A 6 -10.12 -17.73 1.71
C LEU A 6 -10.24 -16.68 0.58
N ASP A 7 -10.80 -15.53 0.91
CA ASP A 7 -10.82 -14.37 0.02
C ASP A 7 -9.73 -13.36 0.38
N GLY A 8 -9.57 -12.31 -0.43
CA GLY A 8 -8.55 -11.30 -0.19
C GLY A 8 -8.69 -10.58 1.14
N ASN A 9 -9.91 -10.28 1.58
CA ASN A 9 -10.15 -9.63 2.88
C ASN A 9 -9.79 -10.54 4.06
N GLU A 10 -10.09 -11.85 3.97
CA GLU A 10 -9.60 -12.83 4.95
C GLU A 10 -8.07 -12.92 4.92
N GLY A 11 -7.44 -12.86 3.73
CA GLY A 11 -5.99 -12.80 3.56
C GLY A 11 -5.38 -11.61 4.29
N ILE A 12 -5.93 -10.41 4.11
CA ILE A 12 -5.50 -9.19 4.80
C ILE A 12 -5.61 -9.34 6.33
N ALA A 13 -6.77 -9.80 6.83
CA ALA A 13 -6.99 -9.95 8.26
C ALA A 13 -6.00 -10.96 8.88
N ARG A 14 -5.77 -12.10 8.24
CA ARG A 14 -4.80 -13.12 8.69
C ARG A 14 -3.36 -12.61 8.60
N GLY A 15 -3.01 -11.85 7.55
CA GLY A 15 -1.71 -11.21 7.41
C GLY A 15 -1.46 -10.19 8.52
N ALA A 16 -2.47 -9.40 8.89
CA ALA A 16 -2.41 -8.47 10.00
C ALA A 16 -2.16 -9.20 11.35
N MET A 17 -2.88 -10.29 11.61
CA MET A 17 -2.67 -11.12 12.80
C MET A 17 -1.27 -11.72 12.83
N ALA A 18 -0.80 -12.27 11.72
CA ALA A 18 0.55 -12.86 11.60
C ALA A 18 1.65 -11.80 11.81
N ALA A 19 1.42 -10.55 11.40
CA ALA A 19 2.32 -9.41 11.63
C ALA A 19 2.29 -8.87 13.07
N GLY A 20 1.40 -9.39 13.94
CA GLY A 20 1.25 -8.95 15.32
C GLY A 20 0.37 -7.72 15.50
N CYS A 21 -0.55 -7.45 14.56
CA CYS A 21 -1.60 -6.45 14.76
C CYS A 21 -2.39 -6.79 16.03
N SER A 22 -2.61 -5.80 16.88
CA SER A 22 -3.34 -5.96 18.12
C SER A 22 -4.40 -4.87 18.36
N PHE A 23 -4.55 -3.95 17.41
CA PHE A 23 -5.61 -2.96 17.41
C PHE A 23 -6.17 -2.75 16.00
N PHE A 24 -7.49 -2.80 15.89
CA PHE A 24 -8.22 -2.45 14.69
C PHE A 24 -9.39 -1.55 15.04
N ALA A 25 -9.54 -0.47 14.29
CA ALA A 25 -10.79 0.30 14.29
C ALA A 25 -11.20 0.60 12.85
N GLY A 26 -12.51 0.49 12.59
CA GLY A 26 -13.06 0.73 11.26
C GLY A 26 -14.52 1.11 11.32
N TYR A 27 -15.01 1.73 10.25
CA TYR A 27 -16.41 1.97 10.00
C TYR A 27 -16.88 1.01 8.89
N PRO A 28 -18.01 0.29 9.07
CA PRO A 28 -18.47 -0.68 8.08
C PRO A 28 -18.78 -0.03 6.74
N ILE A 29 -18.02 -0.39 5.72
CA ILE A 29 -18.21 0.08 4.34
C ILE A 29 -17.93 -1.06 3.35
N THR A 30 -18.82 -1.27 2.38
CA THR A 30 -18.63 -2.28 1.33
C THR A 30 -17.60 -1.80 0.30
N PRO A 31 -16.61 -2.67 -0.09
CA PRO A 31 -16.45 -4.08 0.25
C PRO A 31 -15.48 -4.37 1.42
N ALA A 32 -15.01 -3.39 2.19
CA ALA A 32 -14.06 -3.56 3.28
C ALA A 32 -14.67 -4.17 4.56
N THR A 33 -16.00 -4.22 4.67
CA THR A 33 -16.69 -4.67 5.90
C THR A 33 -16.25 -6.05 6.37
N SER A 34 -15.93 -6.98 5.48
CA SER A 34 -15.51 -8.33 5.89
C SER A 34 -14.16 -8.34 6.59
N ILE A 35 -13.24 -7.37 6.31
CA ILE A 35 -12.01 -7.20 7.10
C ILE A 35 -12.36 -6.89 8.55
N TYR A 36 -13.26 -5.90 8.76
CA TYR A 36 -13.72 -5.57 10.11
C TYR A 36 -14.33 -6.77 10.82
N GLN A 37 -15.18 -7.54 10.13
CA GLN A 37 -15.82 -8.74 10.69
C GLN A 37 -14.79 -9.82 11.09
N GLN A 38 -13.77 -10.04 10.26
CA GLN A 38 -12.67 -10.95 10.56
C GLN A 38 -11.85 -10.47 11.77
N MET A 39 -11.48 -9.19 11.81
CA MET A 39 -10.72 -8.62 12.93
C MET A 39 -11.51 -8.67 14.25
N LEU A 40 -12.84 -8.50 14.19
CA LEU A 40 -13.72 -8.66 15.36
C LEU A 40 -13.70 -10.09 15.93
N GLN A 41 -13.46 -11.10 15.09
CA GLN A 41 -13.35 -12.49 15.51
C GLN A 41 -11.94 -12.86 15.96
N LEU A 42 -10.91 -12.31 15.30
CA LEU A 42 -9.53 -12.74 15.46
C LEU A 42 -8.78 -12.01 16.59
N LEU A 43 -9.04 -10.72 16.80
CA LEU A 43 -8.28 -9.90 17.77
C LEU A 43 -8.63 -10.20 19.23
N PRO A 44 -9.92 -10.26 19.68
CA PRO A 44 -10.25 -10.42 21.09
C PRO A 44 -9.68 -11.68 21.73
N PRO A 45 -9.66 -12.86 21.06
CA PRO A 45 -9.06 -14.07 21.64
C PRO A 45 -7.55 -13.95 21.91
N THR A 46 -6.84 -13.04 21.24
CA THR A 46 -5.40 -12.79 21.45
C THR A 46 -5.13 -11.66 22.44
N GLY A 47 -6.16 -11.08 23.04
CA GLY A 47 -6.07 -9.91 23.92
C GLY A 47 -5.99 -8.57 23.16
N GLY A 48 -6.16 -8.59 21.84
CA GLY A 48 -6.24 -7.40 21.00
C GLY A 48 -7.61 -6.72 21.05
N VAL A 49 -7.69 -5.51 20.52
CA VAL A 49 -8.89 -4.69 20.52
C VAL A 49 -9.38 -4.49 19.09
N CYS A 50 -10.66 -4.80 18.85
CA CYS A 50 -11.36 -4.46 17.62
C CYS A 50 -12.57 -3.61 17.98
N MET A 51 -12.71 -2.44 17.36
CA MET A 51 -13.81 -1.52 17.65
C MET A 51 -14.38 -0.88 16.41
N GLN A 52 -15.64 -0.48 16.49
CA GLN A 52 -16.30 0.30 15.46
C GLN A 52 -16.21 1.78 15.83
N GLY A 53 -15.75 2.60 14.89
CA GLY A 53 -15.88 4.04 14.99
C GLY A 53 -17.31 4.49 14.64
N GLU A 54 -17.67 5.69 15.01
CA GLU A 54 -18.94 6.31 14.60
C GLU A 54 -18.92 6.73 13.12
N ASP A 55 -17.72 6.98 12.59
CA ASP A 55 -17.42 7.26 11.19
C ASP A 55 -15.98 6.87 10.85
N GLU A 56 -15.57 7.11 9.60
CA GLU A 56 -14.22 6.86 9.13
C GLU A 56 -13.19 7.76 9.85
N ILE A 57 -13.52 9.01 10.13
CA ILE A 57 -12.61 9.98 10.78
C ILE A 57 -12.27 9.50 12.20
N ALA A 58 -13.27 9.10 12.96
CA ALA A 58 -13.07 8.55 14.30
C ALA A 58 -12.25 7.24 14.25
N SER A 59 -12.52 6.37 13.27
CA SER A 59 -11.86 5.08 13.14
C SER A 59 -10.35 5.20 12.94
N ILE A 60 -9.89 6.02 12.01
CA ILE A 60 -8.45 6.23 11.82
C ILE A 60 -7.84 6.95 13.03
N GLY A 61 -8.57 7.87 13.66
CA GLY A 61 -8.12 8.56 14.88
C GLY A 61 -7.82 7.59 16.03
N PHE A 62 -8.67 6.59 16.25
CA PHE A 62 -8.41 5.53 17.24
C PHE A 62 -7.17 4.72 16.92
N CYS A 63 -6.97 4.37 15.64
CA CYS A 63 -5.78 3.64 15.19
C CYS A 63 -4.50 4.45 15.39
N LEU A 64 -4.52 5.76 15.10
CA LEU A 64 -3.39 6.66 15.35
C LEU A 64 -3.06 6.74 16.84
N GLY A 65 -4.08 6.90 17.70
CA GLY A 65 -3.90 6.89 19.16
C GLY A 65 -3.28 5.59 19.67
N ALA A 66 -3.79 4.45 19.21
CA ALA A 66 -3.23 3.12 19.55
C ALA A 66 -1.78 2.99 19.08
N SER A 67 -1.49 3.42 17.86
CA SER A 67 -0.12 3.38 17.32
C SER A 67 0.83 4.29 18.11
N MET A 68 0.42 5.50 18.48
CA MET A 68 1.22 6.39 19.33
C MET A 68 1.49 5.79 20.71
N ALA A 69 0.57 4.97 21.24
CA ALA A 69 0.79 4.23 22.50
C ALA A 69 1.70 3.00 22.33
N GLY A 70 2.17 2.69 21.13
CA GLY A 70 3.10 1.57 20.88
C GLY A 70 2.45 0.30 20.34
N VAL A 71 1.17 0.35 19.97
CA VAL A 71 0.41 -0.80 19.50
C VAL A 71 0.44 -0.87 17.97
N LYS A 72 0.60 -2.05 17.39
CA LYS A 72 0.44 -2.24 15.94
C LYS A 72 -1.03 -2.15 15.58
N ALA A 73 -1.38 -1.15 14.76
CA ALA A 73 -2.75 -0.82 14.42
C ALA A 73 -3.02 -0.89 12.91
N MET A 74 -4.26 -1.24 12.56
CA MET A 74 -4.76 -1.25 11.18
C MET A 74 -6.17 -0.68 11.13
N THR A 75 -6.46 0.03 10.04
CA THR A 75 -7.83 0.39 9.64
C THR A 75 -8.10 -0.08 8.21
N ALA A 76 -9.37 -0.24 7.85
CA ALA A 76 -9.79 -0.61 6.50
C ALA A 76 -11.02 0.20 6.09
N THR A 77 -11.00 0.66 4.83
CA THR A 77 -12.06 1.46 4.24
C THR A 77 -12.18 1.22 2.73
N SER A 78 -12.93 2.04 2.04
CA SER A 78 -13.15 2.02 0.60
C SER A 78 -13.42 3.45 0.10
N GLY A 79 -13.10 3.76 -1.13
CA GLY A 79 -13.41 4.98 -1.90
C GLY A 79 -13.80 6.24 -1.11
N PRO A 80 -15.10 6.40 -0.73
CA PRO A 80 -15.50 7.61 0.01
C PRO A 80 -14.84 7.73 1.39
N GLY A 81 -14.56 6.60 2.07
CA GLY A 81 -13.93 6.63 3.39
C GLY A 81 -12.44 6.98 3.33
N ILE A 82 -11.71 6.57 2.28
CA ILE A 82 -10.30 6.97 2.14
C ILE A 82 -10.17 8.49 1.98
N SER A 83 -11.16 9.12 1.34
CA SER A 83 -11.20 10.59 1.22
C SER A 83 -11.35 11.28 2.58
N LEU A 84 -12.11 10.67 3.50
CA LEU A 84 -12.29 11.20 4.86
C LEU A 84 -11.05 11.03 5.74
N TYR A 85 -10.13 10.12 5.38
CA TYR A 85 -8.86 9.91 6.09
C TYR A 85 -7.78 10.96 5.77
N SER A 86 -7.95 11.80 4.75
CA SER A 86 -6.91 12.65 4.15
C SER A 86 -6.11 13.47 5.17
N GLU A 87 -6.78 14.19 6.07
CA GLU A 87 -6.09 14.99 7.09
C GLU A 87 -5.29 14.12 8.07
N GLN A 88 -5.88 13.01 8.53
CA GLN A 88 -5.23 12.13 9.50
C GLN A 88 -4.10 11.30 8.89
N ILE A 89 -4.14 11.01 7.58
CA ILE A 89 -3.01 10.47 6.82
C ILE A 89 -1.86 11.49 6.86
N SER A 90 -2.15 12.76 6.61
CA SER A 90 -1.16 13.84 6.67
C SER A 90 -0.58 13.98 8.08
N PHE A 91 -1.42 13.87 9.11
CA PHE A 91 -0.98 13.82 10.50
C PHE A 91 -0.04 12.62 10.77
N ALA A 92 -0.38 11.43 10.26
CA ALA A 92 0.45 10.25 10.42
C ALA A 92 1.82 10.39 9.75
N ILE A 93 1.89 11.03 8.58
CA ILE A 93 3.14 11.29 7.85
C ILE A 93 4.01 12.27 8.64
N GLY A 94 3.47 13.44 9.02
CA GLY A 94 4.21 14.48 9.75
C GLY A 94 4.61 14.05 11.16
N GLY A 95 3.74 13.28 11.83
CA GLY A 95 3.99 12.76 13.18
C GLY A 95 4.79 11.46 13.20
N GLU A 96 5.18 10.93 12.05
CA GLU A 96 5.91 9.66 11.90
C GLU A 96 5.25 8.49 12.67
N ILE A 97 3.95 8.32 12.44
CA ILE A 97 3.12 7.33 13.15
C ILE A 97 2.94 6.09 12.26
N PRO A 98 3.46 4.93 12.66
CA PRO A 98 3.25 3.68 11.93
C PRO A 98 1.77 3.29 11.90
N LEU A 99 1.23 3.04 10.72
CA LEU A 99 -0.16 2.60 10.55
C LEU A 99 -0.32 1.83 9.25
N VAL A 100 -1.08 0.73 9.25
CA VAL A 100 -1.51 0.06 8.03
C VAL A 100 -2.94 0.52 7.70
N ILE A 101 -3.12 1.01 6.48
CA ILE A 101 -4.40 1.50 5.97
C ILE A 101 -4.77 0.67 4.75
N VAL A 102 -5.88 -0.05 4.82
CA VAL A 102 -6.39 -0.83 3.71
C VAL A 102 -7.46 -0.04 2.98
N ASP A 103 -7.24 0.21 1.69
CA ASP A 103 -8.24 0.71 0.78
C ASP A 103 -8.71 -0.42 -0.14
N VAL A 104 -9.94 -0.90 0.10
CA VAL A 104 -10.59 -1.86 -0.79
C VAL A 104 -11.36 -1.06 -1.83
N GLN A 105 -10.67 -0.73 -2.91
CA GLN A 105 -11.17 0.15 -3.96
C GLN A 105 -12.44 -0.39 -4.61
N ARG A 106 -13.34 0.52 -5.00
CA ARG A 106 -14.58 0.24 -5.71
C ARG A 106 -14.86 1.30 -6.76
N LEU A 107 -15.85 1.03 -7.60
CA LEU A 107 -16.23 1.98 -8.65
C LEU A 107 -16.77 3.29 -8.03
N GLY A 108 -15.99 4.38 -8.18
CA GLY A 108 -16.37 5.75 -7.85
C GLY A 108 -17.15 6.46 -8.97
N PRO A 109 -17.35 7.77 -8.87
CA PRO A 109 -16.87 8.66 -7.80
C PRO A 109 -17.74 8.60 -6.54
N SER A 110 -17.18 9.04 -5.39
CA SER A 110 -17.86 9.08 -4.08
C SER A 110 -18.49 7.73 -3.73
N THR A 111 -19.78 7.68 -3.39
CA THR A 111 -20.49 6.43 -3.10
C THR A 111 -20.41 5.41 -4.24
N GLY A 112 -20.43 5.87 -5.48
CA GLY A 112 -20.28 5.06 -6.69
C GLY A 112 -21.17 3.82 -6.71
N SER A 113 -20.57 2.67 -7.07
CA SER A 113 -21.22 1.36 -7.02
C SER A 113 -20.49 0.45 -6.02
N ALA A 114 -21.07 0.24 -4.85
CA ALA A 114 -20.42 -0.48 -3.75
C ALA A 114 -20.07 -1.95 -4.09
N THR A 115 -20.76 -2.55 -5.07
CA THR A 115 -20.58 -3.95 -5.50
C THR A 115 -19.81 -4.11 -6.81
N LYS A 116 -19.28 -3.03 -7.37
CA LYS A 116 -18.51 -3.01 -8.61
C LYS A 116 -17.07 -2.57 -8.35
N GLY A 117 -16.09 -3.28 -8.94
CA GLY A 117 -14.67 -2.98 -8.78
C GLY A 117 -14.16 -1.90 -9.74
N ALA A 118 -13.17 -1.19 -9.29
CA ALA A 118 -12.29 -0.32 -10.07
C ALA A 118 -11.04 -0.04 -9.25
N ASP A 119 -9.95 0.40 -9.88
CA ASP A 119 -8.71 0.83 -9.22
C ASP A 119 -8.57 2.35 -9.33
N GLY A 120 -9.62 3.08 -8.89
CA GLY A 120 -9.78 4.52 -9.10
C GLY A 120 -9.10 5.42 -8.08
N ASP A 121 -8.57 4.86 -6.99
CA ASP A 121 -8.06 5.64 -5.84
C ASP A 121 -6.52 5.75 -5.84
N ILE A 122 -5.82 5.19 -6.84
CA ILE A 122 -4.35 5.09 -6.88
C ILE A 122 -3.65 6.46 -6.76
N GLN A 123 -4.11 7.47 -7.51
CA GLN A 123 -3.55 8.81 -7.38
C GLN A 123 -3.96 9.51 -6.09
N PHE A 124 -5.17 9.22 -5.58
CA PHE A 124 -5.59 9.75 -4.29
C PHE A 124 -4.69 9.21 -3.17
N LEU A 125 -4.38 7.91 -3.16
CA LEU A 125 -3.47 7.32 -2.18
C LEU A 125 -2.10 8.00 -2.20
N ARG A 126 -1.63 8.43 -3.36
CA ARG A 126 -0.36 9.16 -3.51
C ARG A 126 -0.45 10.64 -3.14
N TRP A 127 -1.49 11.33 -3.58
CA TRP A 127 -1.58 12.79 -3.55
C TRP A 127 -2.71 13.33 -2.67
N GLY A 128 -3.57 12.47 -2.13
CA GLY A 128 -4.71 12.86 -1.28
C GLY A 128 -4.32 13.26 0.14
N ASN A 129 -3.03 13.49 0.39
CA ASN A 129 -2.51 14.00 1.65
C ASN A 129 -1.90 15.39 1.46
N SER A 130 -1.89 16.19 2.53
CA SER A 130 -1.27 17.51 2.54
C SER A 130 0.26 17.40 2.51
N GLY A 131 0.93 18.34 1.85
CA GLY A 131 2.40 18.44 1.79
C GLY A 131 3.08 17.62 0.70
N GLY A 132 2.39 16.68 0.04
CA GLY A 132 2.92 15.91 -1.09
C GLY A 132 4.12 14.99 -0.76
N LEU A 133 4.35 14.69 0.51
CA LEU A 133 5.41 13.78 0.93
C LEU A 133 5.16 12.35 0.42
N PRO A 134 6.21 11.53 0.22
CA PRO A 134 6.07 10.18 -0.27
C PRO A 134 5.30 9.28 0.71
N VAL A 135 4.60 8.29 0.16
CA VAL A 135 3.86 7.26 0.88
C VAL A 135 4.20 5.90 0.29
N ILE A 136 4.04 4.82 1.06
CA ILE A 136 4.18 3.46 0.56
C ILE A 136 2.81 2.92 0.20
N VAL A 137 2.64 2.47 -1.06
CA VAL A 137 1.40 1.87 -1.56
C VAL A 137 1.71 0.52 -2.18
N LEU A 138 1.13 -0.54 -1.62
CA LEU A 138 1.25 -1.91 -2.07
C LEU A 138 -0.07 -2.37 -2.70
N ALA A 139 0.00 -3.05 -3.84
CA ALA A 139 -1.17 -3.51 -4.61
C ALA A 139 -1.15 -5.04 -4.76
N PRO A 140 -1.90 -5.78 -3.95
CA PRO A 140 -2.01 -7.22 -4.07
C PRO A 140 -2.74 -7.61 -5.37
N VAL A 141 -2.42 -8.79 -5.92
CA VAL A 141 -3.04 -9.31 -7.14
C VAL A 141 -3.98 -10.50 -6.87
N ASP A 142 -3.87 -11.12 -5.70
CA ASP A 142 -4.65 -12.28 -5.27
C ASP A 142 -4.71 -12.37 -3.74
N ALA A 143 -5.41 -13.37 -3.21
CA ALA A 143 -5.58 -13.57 -1.78
C ALA A 143 -4.27 -13.94 -1.06
N LYS A 144 -3.32 -14.59 -1.74
CA LYS A 144 -1.97 -14.86 -1.22
C LYS A 144 -1.18 -13.57 -1.03
N ASP A 145 -1.19 -12.70 -2.04
CA ASP A 145 -0.55 -11.40 -1.95
C ASP A 145 -1.20 -10.53 -0.87
N CYS A 146 -2.53 -10.60 -0.70
CA CYS A 146 -3.22 -9.92 0.39
C CYS A 146 -2.65 -10.32 1.76
N TYR A 147 -2.37 -11.60 1.98
CA TYR A 147 -1.75 -12.08 3.21
C TYR A 147 -0.30 -11.58 3.36
N LEU A 148 0.55 -11.83 2.36
CA LEU A 148 1.98 -11.52 2.43
C LEU A 148 2.25 -10.02 2.45
N LEU A 149 1.63 -9.26 1.55
CA LEU A 149 1.84 -7.81 1.47
C LEU A 149 1.30 -7.08 2.70
N THR A 150 0.27 -7.61 3.37
CA THR A 150 -0.16 -7.05 4.65
C THR A 150 0.90 -7.23 5.73
N MET A 151 1.57 -8.39 5.79
CA MET A 151 2.70 -8.59 6.71
C MET A 151 3.85 -7.62 6.39
N HIS A 152 4.21 -7.48 5.11
CA HIS A 152 5.19 -6.48 4.67
C HIS A 152 4.78 -5.06 5.01
N ALA A 153 3.50 -4.70 4.84
CA ALA A 153 2.99 -3.36 5.17
C ALA A 153 3.20 -3.02 6.65
N PHE A 154 2.93 -3.96 7.56
CA PHE A 154 3.22 -3.76 8.98
C PHE A 154 4.72 -3.60 9.24
N ASN A 155 5.55 -4.44 8.63
CA ASN A 155 7.00 -4.34 8.80
C ASN A 155 7.53 -2.99 8.29
N LEU A 156 7.09 -2.55 7.12
CA LEU A 156 7.48 -1.26 6.54
C LEU A 156 6.97 -0.08 7.37
N ALA A 157 5.73 -0.16 7.88
CA ALA A 157 5.20 0.89 8.75
C ALA A 157 6.06 1.05 10.02
N GLU A 158 6.46 -0.05 10.65
CA GLU A 158 7.33 -0.03 11.83
C GLU A 158 8.76 0.43 11.49
N GLN A 159 9.33 -0.09 10.40
CA GLN A 159 10.70 0.19 9.97
C GLN A 159 10.87 1.66 9.57
N TYR A 160 9.93 2.21 8.81
CA TYR A 160 10.01 3.57 8.28
C TYR A 160 9.23 4.60 9.11
N ARG A 161 8.53 4.20 10.16
CA ARG A 161 7.65 5.07 10.96
C ARG A 161 6.76 5.95 10.06
N CYS A 162 5.89 5.29 9.31
CA CYS A 162 4.99 5.97 8.37
C CYS A 162 3.70 5.16 8.15
N PRO A 163 2.64 5.78 7.63
CA PRO A 163 1.49 5.03 7.12
C PRO A 163 1.87 4.25 5.85
N VAL A 164 1.36 3.01 5.75
CA VAL A 164 1.52 2.14 4.56
C VAL A 164 0.14 1.71 4.08
N PHE A 165 -0.10 1.84 2.78
CA PHE A 165 -1.38 1.50 2.16
C PHE A 165 -1.34 0.12 1.51
N ILE A 166 -2.43 -0.63 1.68
CA ILE A 166 -2.79 -1.80 0.86
C ILE A 166 -3.90 -1.36 -0.08
N ALA A 167 -3.57 -1.18 -1.35
CA ALA A 167 -4.52 -0.86 -2.41
C ALA A 167 -5.08 -2.14 -3.02
N SER A 168 -6.05 -2.75 -2.35
CA SER A 168 -6.83 -3.88 -2.86
C SER A 168 -8.01 -3.35 -3.68
N ASN A 169 -8.82 -4.24 -4.23
CA ASN A 169 -10.08 -3.86 -4.83
C ASN A 169 -11.19 -4.90 -4.53
N LYS A 170 -12.42 -4.53 -4.86
CA LYS A 170 -13.62 -5.36 -4.60
C LYS A 170 -13.47 -6.78 -5.13
N GLU A 171 -12.90 -6.97 -6.30
CA GLU A 171 -12.84 -8.29 -6.94
C GLU A 171 -11.84 -9.21 -6.22
N ILE A 172 -10.67 -8.72 -5.84
CA ILE A 172 -9.70 -9.46 -5.02
C ILE A 172 -10.31 -9.73 -3.64
N ALA A 173 -10.91 -8.69 -3.05
CA ALA A 173 -11.42 -8.72 -1.68
C ALA A 173 -12.48 -9.79 -1.43
N THR A 174 -13.30 -10.11 -2.45
CA THR A 174 -14.47 -11.00 -2.29
C THR A 174 -14.37 -12.30 -3.09
N THR A 175 -13.33 -12.49 -3.91
CA THR A 175 -13.11 -13.74 -4.64
C THR A 175 -12.39 -14.74 -3.76
N ARG A 176 -12.98 -15.93 -3.59
CA ARG A 176 -12.38 -17.00 -2.81
C ARG A 176 -11.45 -17.86 -3.64
N GLU A 177 -10.31 -18.19 -3.06
CA GLU A 177 -9.24 -18.96 -3.67
C GLU A 177 -8.68 -19.99 -2.70
N SER A 178 -8.13 -21.08 -3.26
CA SER A 178 -7.34 -22.04 -2.48
C SER A 178 -5.91 -21.56 -2.38
N VAL A 179 -5.48 -21.20 -1.19
CA VAL A 179 -4.14 -20.65 -0.90
C VAL A 179 -3.39 -21.60 0.03
N ASP A 180 -2.16 -21.92 -0.31
CA ASP A 180 -1.23 -22.62 0.58
C ASP A 180 -0.51 -21.58 1.47
N LEU A 181 -1.09 -21.29 2.63
CA LEU A 181 -0.50 -20.37 3.59
C LEU A 181 0.72 -20.97 4.30
N ASP A 182 0.74 -22.29 4.51
CA ASP A 182 1.86 -22.98 5.17
C ASP A 182 3.09 -23.03 4.26
N GLY A 183 2.88 -23.12 2.94
CA GLY A 183 3.94 -23.08 1.92
C GLY A 183 4.38 -21.68 1.52
N CYS A 184 3.75 -20.63 2.05
CA CYS A 184 4.25 -19.26 1.92
C CYS A 184 5.50 -19.10 2.78
N LEU A 185 6.44 -18.25 2.32
CA LEU A 185 7.56 -17.77 3.13
C LEU A 185 7.20 -16.37 3.65
N PRO A 186 6.52 -16.26 4.81
CA PRO A 186 6.17 -14.97 5.35
C PRO A 186 7.44 -14.24 5.82
N PRO A 187 7.48 -12.90 5.73
CA PRO A 187 8.60 -12.15 6.27
C PRO A 187 8.68 -12.30 7.79
N GLU A 188 9.89 -12.18 8.34
CA GLU A 188 10.05 -12.01 9.78
C GLU A 188 9.31 -10.78 10.27
N VAL A 189 8.71 -10.88 11.46
CA VAL A 189 7.94 -9.77 12.03
C VAL A 189 8.88 -8.72 12.62
N VAL A 190 8.91 -7.55 12.01
CA VAL A 190 9.65 -6.40 12.54
C VAL A 190 8.93 -5.86 13.77
N ARG A 191 9.68 -5.68 14.85
CA ARG A 191 9.20 -5.01 16.05
C ARG A 191 9.53 -3.53 15.99
N ARG A 192 8.64 -2.71 16.56
CA ARG A 192 8.90 -1.28 16.72
C ARG A 192 10.19 -1.09 17.49
N ASN A 193 11.04 -0.18 17.04
CA ASN A 193 12.29 0.16 17.70
C ASN A 193 12.06 1.22 18.81
N PRO A 194 11.87 0.83 20.08
CA PRO A 194 11.66 1.78 21.15
C PRO A 194 12.98 2.49 21.46
N ALA A 195 12.88 3.74 21.87
CA ALA A 195 14.05 4.46 22.38
C ALA A 195 14.67 3.71 23.59
N PRO A 196 16.00 3.50 23.62
CA PRO A 196 16.67 2.94 24.77
C PRO A 196 16.33 3.71 26.06
N LYS A 197 16.31 3.03 27.21
CA LYS A 197 15.91 3.66 28.49
C LYS A 197 16.81 4.83 28.89
N ASP A 198 18.07 4.76 28.54
CA ASP A 198 19.12 5.77 28.80
C ASP A 198 19.29 6.75 27.63
N HIS A 199 18.50 6.65 26.58
CA HIS A 199 18.55 7.55 25.44
C HIS A 199 18.22 8.98 25.86
N SER A 200 19.16 9.91 25.66
CA SER A 200 19.02 11.33 26.04
C SER A 200 18.39 12.20 24.96
N GLY A 201 18.24 11.68 23.73
CA GLY A 201 17.71 12.42 22.58
C GLY A 201 16.19 12.65 22.60
N HIS A 202 15.69 13.22 21.53
CA HIS A 202 14.32 13.69 21.36
C HIS A 202 13.47 12.76 20.46
N PRO A 203 12.11 12.84 20.51
CA PRO A 203 11.21 11.92 19.79
C PRO A 203 11.35 11.95 18.26
N PHE A 204 11.81 13.06 17.69
CA PHE A 204 11.98 13.26 16.24
C PHE A 204 13.45 13.44 15.84
N GLU A 205 14.37 13.06 16.73
CA GLU A 205 15.82 13.13 16.50
C GLU A 205 16.35 11.74 16.15
N PRO A 206 16.73 11.49 14.87
CA PRO A 206 17.39 10.26 14.49
C PRO A 206 18.75 10.12 15.18
N LEU A 207 19.21 8.89 15.35
CA LEU A 207 20.60 8.64 15.73
C LEU A 207 21.56 9.07 14.61
N GLU A 208 22.82 9.29 14.95
CA GLU A 208 23.83 9.70 13.97
C GLU A 208 23.93 8.71 12.79
N GLY A 209 23.78 9.21 11.58
CA GLY A 209 23.76 8.41 10.35
C GLY A 209 22.43 7.72 10.02
N GLU A 210 21.39 7.85 10.84
CA GLU A 210 20.07 7.30 10.61
C GLU A 210 19.08 8.37 10.11
N LEU A 211 18.01 7.93 9.45
CA LEU A 211 16.92 8.80 8.99
C LEU A 211 15.65 8.64 9.84
N ILE A 212 15.55 7.54 10.57
CA ILE A 212 14.35 7.16 11.32
C ILE A 212 14.65 7.30 12.81
N PRO A 213 13.97 8.22 13.52
CA PRO A 213 14.18 8.39 14.94
C PRO A 213 13.64 7.19 15.74
N PRO A 214 14.21 6.89 16.93
CA PRO A 214 13.67 5.86 17.81
C PRO A 214 12.27 6.24 18.29
N PHE A 215 11.46 5.21 18.61
CA PHE A 215 10.07 5.42 19.00
C PHE A 215 9.91 5.70 20.50
N PHE A 216 9.15 6.75 20.83
CA PHE A 216 8.76 7.09 22.19
C PHE A 216 7.26 6.86 22.38
N PRO A 217 6.82 5.79 23.06
CA PRO A 217 5.41 5.52 23.24
C PRO A 217 4.75 6.57 24.14
N MET A 218 3.57 7.05 23.74
CA MET A 218 2.73 7.87 24.59
C MET A 218 2.31 7.08 25.83
N GLY A 219 2.38 7.72 27.00
CA GLY A 219 2.16 7.01 28.27
C GLY A 219 3.34 6.16 28.78
N GLY A 220 4.47 6.20 28.07
CA GLY A 220 5.70 5.54 28.51
C GLY A 220 6.43 6.26 29.66
N HIS A 221 7.65 5.81 29.95
CA HIS A 221 8.46 6.38 31.06
C HIS A 221 8.96 7.79 30.79
N ARG A 222 8.96 8.22 29.52
CA ARG A 222 9.41 9.55 29.09
C ARG A 222 8.24 10.32 28.53
N LEU A 223 8.20 11.60 28.85
CA LEU A 223 7.27 12.52 28.20
C LEU A 223 7.65 12.64 26.72
N SER A 224 6.70 12.38 25.86
CA SER A 224 6.84 12.63 24.43
C SER A 224 5.70 13.54 23.96
N ARG A 225 6.03 14.46 23.07
CA ARG A 225 5.06 15.31 22.41
C ARG A 225 4.86 14.78 20.99
N GLN A 226 3.62 14.55 20.62
CA GLN A 226 3.25 14.17 19.27
C GLN A 226 2.60 15.34 18.55
N THR A 227 3.07 15.64 17.34
CA THR A 227 2.49 16.68 16.48
C THR A 227 2.84 16.39 15.02
N SER A 228 2.01 16.87 14.11
CA SER A 228 2.29 16.91 12.67
C SER A 228 2.55 18.32 12.15
N SER A 229 2.41 19.33 13.01
CA SER A 229 2.85 20.68 12.65
C SER A 229 4.35 20.69 12.41
N THR A 230 4.85 21.65 11.64
CA THR A 230 6.31 21.83 11.52
C THR A 230 6.94 22.01 12.89
N HIS A 231 7.87 21.13 13.23
CA HIS A 231 8.39 21.01 14.60
C HIS A 231 9.89 20.74 14.61
N GLY A 232 10.51 21.06 15.75
CA GLY A 232 11.88 20.67 16.07
C GLY A 232 11.96 19.21 16.56
N PRO A 233 13.19 18.75 16.89
CA PRO A 233 13.42 17.38 17.37
C PRO A 233 12.59 17.00 18.60
N GLU A 234 12.28 17.97 19.46
CA GLU A 234 11.49 17.80 20.69
C GLU A 234 9.98 17.67 20.44
N GLY A 235 9.52 17.93 19.22
CA GLY A 235 8.11 17.97 18.85
C GLY A 235 7.42 19.32 19.17
N TYR A 236 8.15 20.37 19.47
CA TYR A 236 7.58 21.72 19.58
C TYR A 236 7.48 22.39 18.22
N ILE A 237 6.36 23.07 18.01
CA ILE A 237 6.09 23.80 16.76
C ILE A 237 7.19 24.85 16.54
N THR A 238 7.70 24.91 15.31
CA THR A 238 8.70 25.90 14.89
C THR A 238 8.29 26.56 13.58
N THR A 239 8.71 27.81 13.42
CA THR A 239 8.64 28.57 12.16
C THR A 239 10.04 28.88 11.60
N ASP A 240 11.09 28.29 12.18
CA ASP A 240 12.46 28.44 11.70
C ASP A 240 12.61 27.68 10.38
N PRO A 241 12.95 28.37 9.26
CA PRO A 241 13.03 27.75 7.95
C PRO A 241 14.07 26.62 7.85
N ALA A 242 15.18 26.72 8.55
CA ALA A 242 16.26 25.74 8.48
C ALA A 242 15.85 24.42 9.18
N ILE A 243 15.17 24.53 10.33
CA ILE A 243 14.63 23.36 11.05
C ILE A 243 13.53 22.69 10.21
N ILE A 244 12.62 23.49 9.63
CA ILE A 244 11.53 22.99 8.78
C ILE A 244 12.10 22.26 7.57
N GLU A 245 13.04 22.86 6.83
CA GLU A 245 13.64 22.26 5.65
C GLU A 245 14.30 20.92 5.98
N THR A 246 15.10 20.88 7.04
CA THR A 246 15.78 19.67 7.51
C THR A 246 14.78 18.54 7.80
N GLY A 247 13.68 18.84 8.51
CA GLY A 247 12.64 17.87 8.82
C GLY A 247 11.93 17.33 7.57
N ILE A 248 11.53 18.21 6.66
CA ILE A 248 10.84 17.84 5.41
C ILE A 248 11.74 17.02 4.49
N LEU A 249 13.01 17.40 4.34
CA LEU A 249 13.97 16.64 3.54
C LEU A 249 14.22 15.26 4.12
N ARG A 250 14.33 15.13 5.43
CA ARG A 250 14.46 13.84 6.11
C ARG A 250 13.23 12.95 5.89
N LEU A 251 12.02 13.46 6.06
CA LEU A 251 10.77 12.73 5.81
C LEU A 251 10.67 12.22 4.37
N LYS A 252 11.17 13.00 3.41
CA LYS A 252 11.25 12.61 2.01
C LYS A 252 12.31 11.54 1.80
N GLU A 253 13.51 11.75 2.30
CA GLU A 253 14.68 10.89 2.04
C GLU A 253 14.51 9.51 2.65
N LYS A 254 13.93 9.38 3.85
CA LYS A 254 13.74 8.07 4.50
C LYS A 254 12.96 7.05 3.66
N LEU A 255 12.03 7.50 2.78
CA LEU A 255 11.31 6.61 1.89
C LEU A 255 12.00 6.46 0.52
N HIS A 256 12.65 7.51 0.01
CA HIS A 256 13.36 7.42 -1.26
C HIS A 256 14.59 6.51 -1.19
N SER A 257 15.35 6.57 -0.10
CA SER A 257 16.51 5.70 0.10
C SER A 257 16.15 4.22 0.27
N GLY A 258 14.94 3.93 0.75
CA GLY A 258 14.47 2.57 1.01
C GLY A 258 13.65 1.94 -0.11
N VAL A 259 13.49 2.56 -1.29
CA VAL A 259 12.61 2.05 -2.36
C VAL A 259 12.91 0.60 -2.72
N ASP A 260 14.17 0.20 -2.74
CA ASP A 260 14.57 -1.17 -3.09
C ASP A 260 14.06 -2.20 -2.05
N ASP A 261 13.89 -1.83 -0.77
CA ASP A 261 13.43 -2.72 0.33
C ASP A 261 11.94 -3.08 0.20
N PHE A 262 11.15 -2.26 -0.47
CA PHE A 262 9.72 -2.47 -0.64
C PHE A 262 9.28 -2.47 -2.10
N THR A 263 10.20 -2.80 -3.03
CA THR A 263 9.88 -3.03 -4.44
C THR A 263 9.46 -4.48 -4.64
N PHE A 264 8.14 -4.74 -4.56
CA PHE A 264 7.54 -6.05 -4.83
C PHE A 264 6.97 -6.07 -6.25
N PHE A 265 7.24 -7.14 -6.99
CA PHE A 265 6.79 -7.31 -8.37
C PHE A 265 6.90 -8.76 -8.84
N ASP A 266 6.21 -9.11 -9.92
CA ASP A 266 6.47 -10.29 -10.72
C ASP A 266 6.94 -9.83 -12.11
N LEU A 267 7.99 -10.44 -12.63
CA LEU A 267 8.51 -10.14 -13.96
C LEU A 267 8.68 -11.45 -14.75
N ASP A 268 7.83 -11.61 -15.77
CA ASP A 268 7.88 -12.73 -16.72
C ASP A 268 8.51 -12.25 -18.02
N VAL A 269 9.79 -12.62 -18.23
CA VAL A 269 10.60 -12.19 -19.35
C VAL A 269 10.60 -13.24 -20.45
N GLN A 270 10.35 -12.80 -21.68
CA GLN A 270 10.55 -13.62 -22.88
C GLN A 270 11.82 -13.17 -23.63
N THR A 271 12.58 -14.13 -24.14
CA THR A 271 13.78 -13.84 -24.96
C THR A 271 13.38 -13.05 -26.22
N GLU A 272 14.17 -12.02 -26.55
CA GLU A 272 13.95 -11.13 -27.72
C GLU A 272 12.61 -10.38 -27.70
N ASP A 273 12.04 -10.17 -26.52
CA ASP A 273 10.81 -9.44 -26.38
C ASP A 273 10.93 -7.97 -26.86
N LYS A 274 9.86 -7.48 -27.48
CA LYS A 274 9.78 -6.11 -27.98
C LYS A 274 8.71 -5.28 -27.29
N ILE A 275 7.77 -5.98 -26.67
CA ILE A 275 6.63 -5.36 -25.97
C ILE A 275 6.76 -5.65 -24.50
N LEU A 276 6.57 -4.64 -23.65
CA LEU A 276 6.39 -4.81 -22.22
C LEU A 276 4.93 -4.50 -21.87
N LEU A 277 4.22 -5.48 -21.33
CA LEU A 277 2.92 -5.28 -20.69
C LEU A 277 3.11 -4.95 -19.22
N VAL A 278 2.55 -3.84 -18.75
CA VAL A 278 2.62 -3.39 -17.35
C VAL A 278 1.22 -3.36 -16.76
N VAL A 279 1.05 -4.03 -15.63
CA VAL A 279 -0.24 -4.11 -14.91
C VAL A 279 -0.01 -4.13 -13.40
N TYR A 280 -1.08 -3.93 -12.63
CA TYR A 280 -1.13 -4.13 -11.18
C TYR A 280 -2.52 -4.61 -10.74
N GLY A 281 -2.68 -4.94 -9.47
CA GLY A 281 -3.96 -5.34 -8.89
C GLY A 281 -4.60 -6.52 -9.62
N VAL A 282 -5.91 -6.56 -9.63
CA VAL A 282 -6.69 -7.69 -10.22
C VAL A 282 -6.44 -7.90 -11.70
N THR A 283 -6.08 -6.86 -12.44
CA THR A 283 -5.77 -6.93 -13.88
C THR A 283 -4.64 -7.90 -14.20
N ALA A 284 -3.74 -8.15 -13.23
CA ALA A 284 -2.65 -9.13 -13.36
C ALA A 284 -3.14 -10.53 -13.71
N ARG A 285 -4.33 -10.94 -13.25
CA ARG A 285 -4.90 -12.26 -13.54
C ARG A 285 -5.21 -12.42 -15.04
N ALA A 286 -5.93 -11.45 -15.60
CA ALA A 286 -6.23 -11.43 -17.04
C ALA A 286 -4.96 -11.28 -17.88
N ALA A 287 -4.00 -10.47 -17.44
CA ALA A 287 -2.74 -10.26 -18.14
C ALA A 287 -1.89 -11.53 -18.26
N ARG A 288 -1.84 -12.35 -17.20
CA ARG A 288 -1.13 -13.65 -17.26
C ARG A 288 -1.68 -14.56 -18.36
N THR A 289 -3.01 -14.66 -18.47
CA THR A 289 -3.67 -15.45 -19.53
C THR A 289 -3.40 -14.81 -20.91
N ALA A 290 -3.62 -13.51 -21.04
CA ALA A 290 -3.42 -12.81 -22.30
C ALA A 290 -1.99 -12.92 -22.84
N VAL A 291 -0.98 -12.93 -21.96
CA VAL A 291 0.43 -13.12 -22.36
C VAL A 291 0.68 -14.52 -22.91
N VAL A 292 0.06 -15.54 -22.37
CA VAL A 292 0.13 -16.91 -22.93
C VAL A 292 -0.44 -16.93 -24.34
N ASP A 293 -1.67 -16.41 -24.51
CA ASP A 293 -2.35 -16.35 -25.80
C ASP A 293 -1.52 -15.54 -26.86
N LEU A 294 -1.00 -14.37 -26.45
CA LEU A 294 -0.16 -13.54 -27.31
C LEU A 294 1.12 -14.24 -27.75
N ARG A 295 1.77 -14.99 -26.86
CA ARG A 295 2.97 -15.76 -27.17
C ARG A 295 2.67 -16.91 -28.14
N GLU A 296 1.52 -17.58 -27.98
CA GLU A 296 1.04 -18.61 -28.93
C GLU A 296 0.77 -18.01 -30.32
N MET A 297 0.33 -16.74 -30.39
CA MET A 297 0.19 -15.99 -31.63
C MET A 297 1.51 -15.48 -32.21
N GLY A 298 2.65 -15.77 -31.56
CA GLY A 298 3.99 -15.37 -31.99
C GLY A 298 4.44 -13.97 -31.54
N CYS A 299 3.67 -13.29 -30.68
CA CYS A 299 4.09 -12.01 -30.11
C CYS A 299 5.25 -12.18 -29.15
N LYS A 300 6.28 -11.35 -29.26
CA LYS A 300 7.42 -11.28 -28.35
C LYS A 300 7.13 -10.27 -27.24
N ILE A 301 6.58 -10.75 -26.11
CA ILE A 301 6.04 -9.92 -25.03
C ILE A 301 6.49 -10.40 -23.67
N SER A 302 6.93 -9.48 -22.83
CA SER A 302 7.17 -9.68 -21.39
C SER A 302 6.07 -9.00 -20.54
N LEU A 303 5.89 -9.51 -19.32
CA LEU A 303 4.88 -9.02 -18.38
C LEU A 303 5.56 -8.52 -17.10
N LEU A 304 5.32 -7.27 -16.74
CA LEU A 304 5.65 -6.69 -15.44
C LEU A 304 4.36 -6.48 -14.64
N ILE A 305 4.26 -7.17 -13.53
CA ILE A 305 3.19 -6.99 -12.55
C ILE A 305 3.77 -6.22 -11.37
N LEU A 306 3.33 -4.98 -11.19
CA LEU A 306 3.75 -4.16 -10.06
C LEU A 306 2.89 -4.47 -8.83
N LYS A 307 3.54 -4.77 -7.72
CA LYS A 307 2.92 -4.96 -6.40
C LYS A 307 3.28 -3.82 -5.44
N SER A 308 4.27 -3.00 -5.78
CA SER A 308 4.58 -1.73 -5.14
C SER A 308 4.38 -0.61 -6.15
N LEU A 309 3.49 0.34 -5.83
CA LEU A 309 3.15 1.44 -6.72
C LEU A 309 3.87 2.73 -6.32
N TYR A 310 3.94 3.02 -5.04
CA TYR A 310 4.58 4.23 -4.52
C TYR A 310 5.42 3.92 -3.28
N PRO A 311 6.56 4.61 -3.08
CA PRO A 311 7.26 5.40 -4.09
C PRO A 311 7.50 4.59 -5.36
N VAL A 312 7.49 5.26 -6.53
CA VAL A 312 7.61 4.56 -7.81
C VAL A 312 8.95 3.81 -7.91
N PRO A 313 8.97 2.50 -8.21
CA PRO A 313 10.20 1.72 -8.34
C PRO A 313 10.89 2.00 -9.68
N GLU A 314 11.43 3.23 -9.83
CA GLU A 314 11.96 3.72 -11.10
C GLU A 314 13.08 2.86 -11.70
N LYS A 315 14.00 2.35 -10.86
CA LYS A 315 15.09 1.49 -11.33
C LYS A 315 14.56 0.22 -11.99
N LEU A 316 13.57 -0.43 -11.36
CA LEU A 316 12.92 -1.63 -11.91
C LEU A 316 12.24 -1.31 -13.25
N ILE A 317 11.40 -0.26 -13.26
CA ILE A 317 10.61 0.11 -14.44
C ILE A 317 11.53 0.48 -15.60
N ARG A 318 12.55 1.32 -15.39
CA ARG A 318 13.53 1.67 -16.43
C ARG A 318 14.28 0.44 -16.95
N SER A 319 14.65 -0.48 -16.08
CA SER A 319 15.31 -1.73 -16.47
C SER A 319 14.39 -2.63 -17.32
N ALA A 320 13.11 -2.72 -16.96
CA ALA A 320 12.13 -3.51 -17.69
C ALA A 320 11.78 -2.90 -19.08
N ILE A 321 11.79 -1.57 -19.19
CA ILE A 321 11.52 -0.84 -20.46
C ILE A 321 12.73 -0.88 -21.41
N LYS A 322 13.92 -1.08 -20.87
CA LYS A 322 15.13 -1.07 -21.70
C LYS A 322 15.03 -2.04 -22.88
N ASP A 323 15.44 -1.57 -24.07
CA ASP A 323 15.46 -2.33 -25.32
C ASP A 323 14.07 -2.77 -25.84
N LYS A 324 12.97 -2.23 -25.26
CA LYS A 324 11.62 -2.44 -25.78
C LYS A 324 11.31 -1.45 -26.90
N SER A 325 10.50 -1.89 -27.83
CA SER A 325 9.92 -1.02 -28.90
C SER A 325 8.61 -0.39 -28.48
N GLN A 326 7.93 -0.95 -27.48
CA GLN A 326 6.64 -0.48 -27.00
C GLN A 326 6.40 -0.92 -25.55
N VAL A 327 5.71 -0.07 -24.79
CA VAL A 327 5.12 -0.39 -23.48
C VAL A 327 3.60 -0.29 -23.61
N VAL A 328 2.88 -1.27 -23.05
CA VAL A 328 1.41 -1.25 -22.97
C VAL A 328 1.04 -1.28 -21.49
N VAL A 329 0.23 -0.32 -21.04
CA VAL A 329 -0.24 -0.22 -19.65
C VAL A 329 -1.74 -0.46 -19.61
N ILE A 330 -2.17 -1.38 -18.76
CA ILE A 330 -3.59 -1.75 -18.60
C ILE A 330 -4.02 -1.47 -17.17
N GLU A 331 -5.07 -0.66 -16.98
CA GLU A 331 -5.58 -0.28 -15.66
C GLU A 331 -7.10 -0.33 -15.58
N MET A 332 -7.64 -0.68 -14.42
CA MET A 332 -9.09 -0.55 -14.13
C MET A 332 -9.46 0.88 -13.69
N ASN A 333 -8.93 1.88 -14.41
CA ASN A 333 -9.21 3.30 -14.23
C ASN A 333 -8.93 4.09 -15.54
N HIS A 334 -8.94 5.41 -15.48
CA HIS A 334 -8.73 6.30 -16.64
C HIS A 334 -7.28 6.83 -16.72
N GLY A 335 -6.27 5.99 -16.45
CA GLY A 335 -4.85 6.34 -16.59
C GLY A 335 -4.30 7.07 -15.37
N GLN A 336 -4.31 6.42 -14.23
CA GLN A 336 -3.74 6.98 -13.00
C GLN A 336 -2.27 6.66 -12.83
N TYR A 337 -1.85 5.44 -13.16
CA TYR A 337 -0.46 5.02 -13.01
C TYR A 337 0.34 5.07 -14.32
N VAL A 338 -0.31 5.00 -15.48
CA VAL A 338 0.37 5.13 -16.78
C VAL A 338 1.24 6.38 -16.88
N ARG A 339 0.86 7.47 -16.22
CA ARG A 339 1.64 8.71 -16.16
C ARG A 339 3.03 8.52 -15.58
N GLU A 340 3.16 7.60 -14.59
CA GLU A 340 4.46 7.24 -14.02
C GLU A 340 5.29 6.43 -15.01
N ILE A 341 4.65 5.58 -15.79
CA ILE A 341 5.32 4.80 -16.85
C ILE A 341 5.77 5.72 -17.97
N GLU A 342 4.91 6.64 -18.44
CA GLU A 342 5.22 7.59 -19.52
C GLU A 342 6.44 8.47 -19.19
N ARG A 343 6.54 8.99 -17.96
CA ARG A 343 7.69 9.80 -17.56
C ARG A 343 9.01 9.01 -17.50
N LEU A 344 8.95 7.68 -17.38
CA LEU A 344 10.11 6.80 -17.31
C LEU A 344 10.49 6.18 -18.65
N ALA A 345 9.55 6.07 -19.58
CA ALA A 345 9.68 5.43 -20.90
C ALA A 345 10.26 6.38 -21.96
N VAL A 346 11.36 7.08 -21.63
CA VAL A 346 11.96 8.07 -22.53
C VAL A 346 12.39 7.40 -23.84
N GLY A 347 11.79 7.85 -24.95
CA GLY A 347 12.09 7.34 -26.30
C GLY A 347 11.40 6.03 -26.67
N VAL A 348 10.58 5.46 -25.77
CA VAL A 348 9.77 4.27 -26.02
C VAL A 348 8.29 4.64 -25.99
N PRO A 349 7.50 4.37 -27.05
CA PRO A 349 6.08 4.69 -27.05
C PRO A 349 5.31 3.90 -26.00
N VAL A 350 4.43 4.60 -25.28
CA VAL A 350 3.52 4.02 -24.28
C VAL A 350 2.11 4.04 -24.84
N ARG A 351 1.47 2.87 -24.86
CA ARG A 351 0.04 2.74 -25.12
C ARG A 351 -0.70 2.48 -23.81
N PHE A 352 -1.89 3.00 -23.71
CA PHE A 352 -2.73 2.85 -22.54
C PHE A 352 -4.10 2.30 -22.92
N PHE A 353 -4.55 1.29 -22.15
CA PHE A 353 -5.93 0.84 -22.17
C PHE A 353 -6.49 0.86 -20.75
N GLY A 354 -7.58 1.61 -20.55
CA GLY A 354 -8.27 1.74 -19.28
C GLY A 354 -9.74 1.36 -19.38
N GLN A 355 -10.25 0.68 -18.36
CA GLN A 355 -11.66 0.36 -18.22
C GLN A 355 -12.13 0.67 -16.82
N MET A 356 -13.22 1.43 -16.69
CA MET A 356 -13.80 1.83 -15.41
C MET A 356 -15.34 1.80 -15.48
N ASN A 357 -15.89 0.63 -15.83
CA ASN A 357 -17.33 0.42 -15.99
C ASN A 357 -17.91 -0.58 -14.96
N GLY A 358 -17.07 -0.99 -13.99
CA GLY A 358 -17.43 -1.95 -12.96
C GLY A 358 -17.36 -3.41 -13.40
N GLU A 359 -16.74 -3.69 -14.55
CA GLU A 359 -16.46 -5.04 -15.04
C GLU A 359 -14.95 -5.27 -15.15
N LEU A 360 -14.53 -6.51 -14.96
CA LEU A 360 -13.13 -6.90 -15.12
C LEU A 360 -12.69 -6.77 -16.59
N ILE A 361 -11.45 -6.35 -16.77
CA ILE A 361 -10.79 -6.41 -18.09
C ILE A 361 -10.55 -7.88 -18.42
N SER A 362 -11.02 -8.33 -19.58
CA SER A 362 -10.85 -9.71 -20.02
C SER A 362 -9.50 -9.95 -20.71
N PRO A 363 -8.99 -11.20 -20.71
CA PRO A 363 -7.79 -11.55 -21.49
C PRO A 363 -7.91 -11.19 -22.96
N GLU A 364 -9.08 -11.41 -23.58
CA GLU A 364 -9.35 -11.11 -24.99
C GLU A 364 -9.25 -9.60 -25.27
N SER A 365 -9.71 -8.76 -24.34
CA SER A 365 -9.57 -7.31 -24.44
C SER A 365 -8.10 -6.89 -24.45
N ILE A 366 -7.28 -7.51 -23.57
CA ILE A 366 -5.83 -7.25 -23.52
C ILE A 366 -5.17 -7.70 -24.81
N VAL A 367 -5.48 -8.91 -25.31
CA VAL A 367 -4.93 -9.42 -26.58
C VAL A 367 -5.24 -8.46 -27.72
N LYS A 368 -6.50 -8.01 -27.84
CA LYS A 368 -6.92 -7.06 -28.85
C LYS A 368 -6.14 -5.74 -28.77
N GLU A 369 -5.95 -5.19 -27.58
CA GLU A 369 -5.23 -3.93 -27.40
C GLU A 369 -3.73 -4.04 -27.72
N VAL A 370 -3.11 -5.18 -27.42
CA VAL A 370 -1.69 -5.41 -27.72
C VAL A 370 -1.47 -5.61 -29.22
N THR A 371 -2.42 -6.25 -29.92
CA THR A 371 -2.30 -6.58 -31.36
C THR A 371 -2.81 -5.49 -32.29
N ALA A 372 -3.55 -4.48 -31.81
CA ALA A 372 -4.01 -3.31 -32.59
C ALA A 372 -2.87 -2.34 -32.85
#